data_79a5d55a1e85693569c661b3e292433f
#
_entry.id   79a5d55a1e85693569c661b3e292433f
#
_cell.length_a   1.000
_cell.length_b   1.000
_cell.length_c   1.000
_cell.angle_alpha   90.00
_cell.angle_beta   90.00
_cell.angle_gamma   90.00
#
_symmetry.space_group_name_H-M   'P 1'
#
loop_
_entity.id
_entity.type
_entity.pdbx_description
1 polymer ?
#
loop_
_entity_poly.entity_id
_entity_poly.type
_entity_poly.pdbx_seq_one_letter_code
_entity_poly.pdbx_strand_id
1 'polypeptide(L)'
;MRIAFISTRGIPNDYGGFEQFAEYISVGLANRGHEVTVYSPHFHPYKENSYKGVRIKHIYSPETWMGSSVGSFFYDFASLRDALKRERFDIIYEAGYTSIVPAYIWFNVKNIRHPVFTTNMDGLEYKRTKFNRWVRKFVFWEERMTVKHSHYLIADNMGIHDYYKEKYGKESKFLAYGADIHEDYNPEFLKEFGLEENGYYLLVARLEPENNIAMAIDGYLASEENGRRPLVIVGKTNTPHGKELVARYG
;
A
#
# COMPACT_ATOMS: atom_id res chain seq x y z
N MET A 1 -4.35 -21.26 -11.55
CA MET A 1 -4.11 -20.02 -12.33
C MET A 1 -2.74 -19.48 -12.00
N ARG A 2 -2.14 -18.77 -12.93
CA ARG A 2 -0.86 -18.06 -12.74
C ARG A 2 -1.15 -16.59 -12.50
N ILE A 3 -0.78 -16.07 -11.34
CA ILE A 3 -1.15 -14.74 -10.88
C ILE A 3 0.10 -13.93 -10.55
N ALA A 4 0.21 -12.71 -11.07
CA ALA A 4 1.27 -11.78 -10.75
C ALA A 4 0.74 -10.64 -9.87
N PHE A 5 1.51 -10.24 -8.86
CA PHE A 5 1.34 -8.99 -8.13
C PHE A 5 2.48 -8.05 -8.52
N ILE A 6 2.13 -6.88 -9.01
CA ILE A 6 3.08 -5.82 -9.40
C ILE A 6 2.79 -4.51 -8.68
N SER A 7 3.68 -3.55 -8.77
CA SER A 7 3.60 -2.22 -8.14
C SER A 7 3.49 -2.27 -6.61
N THR A 8 4.05 -3.31 -6.00
CA THR A 8 4.28 -3.41 -4.56
C THR A 8 5.75 -3.14 -4.26
N ARG A 9 6.08 -2.86 -3.01
CA ARG A 9 7.46 -2.83 -2.54
C ARG A 9 7.98 -4.21 -2.13
N GLY A 10 7.23 -5.28 -2.49
CA GLY A 10 7.62 -6.67 -2.29
C GLY A 10 7.05 -7.30 -1.02
N ILE A 11 7.33 -8.59 -0.88
CA ILE A 11 7.02 -9.40 0.29
C ILE A 11 8.29 -10.12 0.80
N PRO A 12 8.37 -10.51 2.10
CA PRO A 12 7.44 -10.17 3.19
C PRO A 12 7.34 -8.68 3.45
N ASN A 13 6.25 -8.24 4.08
CA ASN A 13 6.01 -6.81 4.32
C ASN A 13 7.11 -6.14 5.14
N ASP A 14 7.65 -5.05 4.62
CA ASP A 14 8.61 -4.17 5.29
C ASP A 14 8.22 -2.68 5.20
N TYR A 15 7.09 -2.37 4.54
CA TYR A 15 6.77 -0.98 4.22
C TYR A 15 5.37 -0.52 4.63
N GLY A 16 4.30 -1.14 4.15
CA GLY A 16 2.98 -0.58 4.35
C GLY A 16 1.80 -1.51 4.05
N GLY A 17 0.60 -0.92 3.96
CA GLY A 17 -0.64 -1.67 3.83
C GLY A 17 -0.76 -2.49 2.54
N PHE A 18 -0.26 -2.00 1.42
CA PHE A 18 -0.27 -2.75 0.17
C PHE A 18 0.62 -3.99 0.22
N GLU A 19 1.78 -3.89 0.87
CA GLU A 19 2.69 -5.02 1.05
C GLU A 19 2.11 -6.04 2.01
N GLN A 20 1.46 -5.58 3.08
CA GLN A 20 0.71 -6.44 4.01
C GLN A 20 -0.37 -7.21 3.26
N PHE A 21 -1.20 -6.51 2.50
CA PHE A 21 -2.23 -7.11 1.67
C PHE A 21 -1.63 -8.11 0.65
N ALA A 22 -0.59 -7.70 -0.08
CA ALA A 22 0.06 -8.54 -1.09
C ALA A 22 0.64 -9.82 -0.47
N GLU A 23 1.26 -9.74 0.71
CA GLU A 23 1.76 -10.90 1.45
C GLU A 23 0.63 -11.88 1.78
N TYR A 24 -0.42 -11.42 2.46
CA TYR A 24 -1.52 -12.27 2.89
C TYR A 24 -2.26 -12.91 1.72
N ILE A 25 -2.60 -12.12 0.71
CA ILE A 25 -3.38 -12.62 -0.43
C ILE A 25 -2.53 -13.53 -1.31
N SER A 26 -1.28 -13.20 -1.58
CA SER A 26 -0.41 -14.04 -2.42
C SER A 26 -0.14 -15.41 -1.77
N VAL A 27 0.14 -15.43 -0.46
CA VAL A 27 0.33 -16.67 0.30
C VAL A 27 -0.99 -17.46 0.37
N GLY A 28 -2.12 -16.80 0.64
CA GLY A 28 -3.43 -17.43 0.66
C GLY A 28 -3.82 -18.06 -0.69
N LEU A 29 -3.47 -17.43 -1.80
CA LEU A 29 -3.69 -17.96 -3.15
C LEU A 29 -2.75 -19.13 -3.45
N ALA A 30 -1.47 -19.05 -3.05
CA ALA A 30 -0.53 -20.15 -3.21
C ALA A 30 -1.00 -21.39 -2.44
N ASN A 31 -1.48 -21.24 -1.21
CA ASN A 31 -2.03 -22.32 -0.38
C ASN A 31 -3.30 -22.94 -1.01
N ARG A 32 -4.00 -22.23 -1.89
CA ARG A 32 -5.13 -22.75 -2.68
C ARG A 32 -4.72 -23.39 -4.02
N GLY A 33 -3.41 -23.57 -4.24
CA GLY A 33 -2.87 -24.24 -5.42
C GLY A 33 -2.73 -23.34 -6.66
N HIS A 34 -2.68 -22.02 -6.49
CA HIS A 34 -2.35 -21.10 -7.57
C HIS A 34 -0.84 -20.86 -7.65
N GLU A 35 -0.32 -20.69 -8.85
CA GLU A 35 1.06 -20.25 -9.06
C GLU A 35 1.12 -18.74 -8.93
N VAL A 36 1.67 -18.26 -7.82
CA VAL A 36 1.68 -16.83 -7.51
C VAL A 36 3.11 -16.28 -7.60
N THR A 37 3.26 -15.15 -8.26
CA THR A 37 4.52 -14.41 -8.35
C THR A 37 4.31 -12.98 -7.85
N VAL A 38 5.13 -12.53 -6.90
CA VAL A 38 5.17 -11.14 -6.45
C VAL A 38 6.45 -10.50 -6.98
N TYR A 39 6.30 -9.35 -7.64
CA TYR A 39 7.41 -8.53 -8.06
C TYR A 39 7.88 -7.67 -6.90
N SER A 40 9.18 -7.70 -6.62
CA SER A 40 9.83 -6.94 -5.56
C SER A 40 10.94 -6.07 -6.12
N PRO A 41 11.17 -4.85 -5.63
CA PRO A 41 12.33 -4.07 -6.05
C PRO A 41 13.62 -4.76 -5.57
N HIS A 42 14.69 -4.62 -6.34
CA HIS A 42 15.97 -5.28 -6.05
C HIS A 42 16.57 -4.92 -4.70
N PHE A 43 16.24 -3.75 -4.15
CA PHE A 43 16.71 -3.28 -2.85
C PHE A 43 15.87 -3.78 -1.66
N HIS A 44 14.78 -4.52 -1.90
CA HIS A 44 14.00 -5.13 -0.83
C HIS A 44 14.90 -5.94 0.10
N PRO A 45 14.73 -5.85 1.45
CA PRO A 45 15.63 -6.53 2.39
C PRO A 45 15.64 -8.05 2.26
N TYR A 46 14.49 -8.65 1.95
CA TYR A 46 14.38 -10.09 1.69
C TYR A 46 14.90 -10.41 0.29
N LYS A 47 15.92 -11.29 0.20
CA LYS A 47 16.65 -11.57 -1.06
C LYS A 47 16.32 -12.92 -1.66
N GLU A 48 15.59 -13.77 -0.96
CA GLU A 48 15.21 -15.08 -1.46
C GLU A 48 14.21 -14.96 -2.63
N ASN A 49 14.21 -15.96 -3.50
CA ASN A 49 13.34 -15.99 -4.68
C ASN A 49 11.96 -16.63 -4.40
N SER A 50 11.68 -16.98 -3.14
CA SER A 50 10.39 -17.53 -2.73
C SER A 50 10.08 -17.21 -1.27
N TYR A 51 8.80 -17.09 -0.94
CA TYR A 51 8.30 -16.88 0.40
C TYR A 51 6.97 -17.61 0.58
N LYS A 52 6.90 -18.55 1.51
CA LYS A 52 5.67 -19.31 1.84
C LYS A 52 4.89 -19.82 0.60
N GLY A 53 5.60 -20.41 -0.36
CA GLY A 53 5.01 -20.94 -1.61
C GLY A 53 4.78 -19.91 -2.72
N VAL A 54 5.03 -18.64 -2.47
CA VAL A 54 4.97 -17.55 -3.45
C VAL A 54 6.34 -17.35 -4.08
N ARG A 55 6.43 -17.30 -5.40
CA ARG A 55 7.65 -16.92 -6.12
C ARG A 55 7.86 -15.41 -6.00
N ILE A 56 9.08 -14.99 -5.69
CA ILE A 56 9.49 -13.58 -5.68
C ILE A 56 10.36 -13.30 -6.90
N LYS A 57 10.09 -12.21 -7.59
CA LYS A 57 10.88 -11.77 -8.73
C LYS A 57 11.44 -10.39 -8.48
N HIS A 58 12.76 -10.32 -8.27
CA HIS A 58 13.45 -9.06 -8.00
C HIS A 58 13.68 -8.30 -9.31
N ILE A 59 13.18 -7.08 -9.38
CA ILE A 59 13.32 -6.17 -10.52
C ILE A 59 14.14 -4.96 -10.10
N TYR A 60 15.04 -4.54 -10.95
CA TYR A 60 15.81 -3.32 -10.73
C TYR A 60 14.87 -2.11 -10.65
N SER A 61 15.04 -1.32 -9.61
CA SER A 61 14.38 -0.02 -9.42
C SER A 61 15.43 1.05 -9.15
N PRO A 62 15.42 2.17 -9.87
CA PRO A 62 16.34 3.27 -9.65
C PRO A 62 15.96 4.19 -8.48
N GLU A 63 15.02 3.82 -7.63
CA GLU A 63 14.53 4.62 -6.50
C GLU A 63 15.63 5.07 -5.55
N THR A 64 16.68 4.26 -5.39
CA THR A 64 17.78 4.55 -4.49
C THR A 64 18.58 5.81 -4.86
N TRP A 65 18.53 6.24 -6.12
CA TRP A 65 19.27 7.43 -6.62
C TRP A 65 18.39 8.44 -7.35
N MET A 66 17.25 8.04 -7.94
CA MET A 66 16.29 8.94 -8.62
C MET A 66 15.17 9.42 -7.67
N GLY A 67 15.08 8.85 -6.46
CA GLY A 67 13.97 9.05 -5.54
C GLY A 67 12.76 8.17 -5.85
N SER A 68 11.93 7.97 -4.83
CA SER A 68 10.82 7.01 -4.90
C SER A 68 9.79 7.34 -5.99
N SER A 69 9.46 8.62 -6.16
CA SER A 69 8.41 9.02 -7.12
C SER A 69 8.78 8.69 -8.57
N VAL A 70 10.01 9.01 -9.00
CA VAL A 70 10.45 8.75 -10.38
C VAL A 70 10.83 7.29 -10.56
N GLY A 71 11.51 6.71 -9.58
CA GLY A 71 11.95 5.32 -9.60
C GLY A 71 10.80 4.33 -9.73
N SER A 72 9.65 4.61 -9.11
CA SER A 72 8.47 3.76 -9.21
C SER A 72 7.98 3.59 -10.65
N PHE A 73 7.99 4.63 -11.47
CA PHE A 73 7.60 4.51 -12.89
C PHE A 73 8.50 3.53 -13.65
N PHE A 74 9.80 3.57 -13.43
CA PHE A 74 10.73 2.64 -14.06
C PHE A 74 10.56 1.21 -13.55
N TYR A 75 10.35 1.06 -12.26
CA TYR A 75 10.11 -0.23 -11.64
C TYR A 75 8.83 -0.89 -12.16
N ASP A 76 7.73 -0.15 -12.20
CA ASP A 76 6.45 -0.64 -12.70
C ASP A 76 6.51 -0.97 -14.20
N PHE A 77 7.16 -0.11 -14.98
CA PHE A 77 7.38 -0.39 -16.40
C PHE A 77 8.19 -1.68 -16.61
N ALA A 78 9.28 -1.86 -15.86
CA ALA A 78 10.13 -3.04 -15.96
C ALA A 78 9.39 -4.31 -15.50
N SER A 79 8.63 -4.23 -14.42
CA SER A 79 7.81 -5.31 -13.87
C SER A 79 6.73 -5.74 -14.85
N LEU A 80 5.99 -4.79 -15.40
CA LEU A 80 4.95 -5.08 -16.39
C LEU A 80 5.52 -5.63 -17.71
N ARG A 81 6.65 -5.07 -18.18
CA ARG A 81 7.34 -5.59 -19.36
C ARG A 81 7.77 -7.04 -19.17
N ASP A 82 8.32 -7.36 -17.99
CA ASP A 82 8.75 -8.71 -17.68
C ASP A 82 7.54 -9.66 -17.60
N ALA A 83 6.49 -9.26 -16.91
CA ALA A 83 5.25 -10.03 -16.79
C ALA A 83 4.60 -10.33 -18.15
N LEU A 84 4.64 -9.38 -19.10
CA LEU A 84 4.03 -9.55 -20.42
C LEU A 84 4.91 -10.29 -21.43
N LYS A 85 6.24 -10.14 -21.35
CA LYS A 85 7.14 -10.65 -22.39
C LYS A 85 7.88 -11.93 -22.02
N ARG A 86 8.09 -12.18 -20.74
CA ARG A 86 8.90 -13.31 -20.25
C ARG A 86 8.11 -14.35 -19.50
N GLU A 87 6.88 -14.02 -19.11
CA GLU A 87 6.01 -14.87 -18.31
C GLU A 87 4.65 -15.05 -19.01
N ARG A 88 3.89 -16.02 -18.51
CA ARG A 88 2.50 -16.25 -18.96
C ARG A 88 1.62 -16.27 -17.73
N PHE A 89 1.01 -15.16 -17.42
CA PHE A 89 0.03 -15.01 -16.34
C PHE A 89 -1.39 -15.05 -16.87
N ASP A 90 -2.31 -15.53 -16.04
CA ASP A 90 -3.76 -15.43 -16.27
C ASP A 90 -4.27 -14.08 -15.76
N ILE A 91 -3.71 -13.62 -14.63
CA ILE A 91 -4.10 -12.37 -13.96
C ILE A 91 -2.84 -11.59 -13.59
N ILE A 92 -2.85 -10.29 -13.84
CA ILE A 92 -1.91 -9.33 -13.27
C ILE A 92 -2.69 -8.44 -12.32
N TYR A 93 -2.33 -8.51 -11.05
CA TYR A 93 -2.86 -7.66 -9.99
C TYR A 93 -1.92 -6.48 -9.76
N GLU A 94 -2.46 -5.29 -9.92
CA GLU A 94 -1.77 -4.01 -9.74
C GLU A 94 -2.12 -3.42 -8.37
N ALA A 95 -1.12 -3.18 -7.54
CA ALA A 95 -1.30 -2.59 -6.23
C ALA A 95 -1.14 -1.07 -6.28
N GLY A 96 -2.21 -0.37 -6.61
CA GLY A 96 -2.22 1.08 -6.78
C GLY A 96 -2.09 1.54 -8.23
N TYR A 97 -2.25 2.82 -8.51
CA TYR A 97 -2.34 3.33 -9.88
C TYR A 97 -1.38 4.48 -10.19
N THR A 98 -0.61 4.95 -9.22
CA THR A 98 0.10 6.24 -9.32
C THR A 98 1.39 6.23 -10.14
N SER A 99 1.80 5.09 -10.70
CA SER A 99 3.05 4.97 -11.48
C SER A 99 2.96 4.03 -12.67
N ILE A 100 1.89 3.25 -12.78
CA ILE A 100 1.75 2.20 -13.80
C ILE A 100 1.22 2.72 -15.14
N VAL A 101 0.52 3.84 -15.15
CA VAL A 101 -0.23 4.33 -16.33
C VAL A 101 0.62 4.51 -17.58
N PRO A 102 1.84 5.07 -17.52
CA PRO A 102 2.69 5.14 -18.71
C PRO A 102 2.99 3.78 -19.32
N ALA A 103 3.20 2.76 -18.46
CA ALA A 103 3.40 1.38 -18.91
C ALA A 103 2.11 0.79 -19.53
N TYR A 104 0.95 1.05 -18.93
CA TYR A 104 -0.34 0.63 -19.46
C TYR A 104 -0.61 1.18 -20.87
N ILE A 105 -0.28 2.45 -21.09
CA ILE A 105 -0.41 3.08 -22.41
C ILE A 105 0.60 2.49 -23.39
N TRP A 106 1.87 2.37 -22.99
CA TRP A 106 2.95 1.83 -23.83
C TRP A 106 2.66 0.41 -24.33
N PHE A 107 2.22 -0.47 -23.45
CA PHE A 107 1.88 -1.85 -23.79
C PHE A 107 0.47 -2.03 -24.32
N ASN A 108 -0.32 -0.94 -24.43
CA ASN A 108 -1.70 -0.96 -24.91
C ASN A 108 -2.58 -1.96 -24.15
N VAL A 109 -2.46 -1.98 -22.84
CA VAL A 109 -3.09 -2.97 -21.93
C VAL A 109 -4.58 -3.11 -22.16
N LYS A 110 -5.29 -2.02 -22.47
CA LYS A 110 -6.72 -2.01 -22.78
C LYS A 110 -7.13 -3.04 -23.88
N ASN A 111 -6.25 -3.31 -24.82
CA ASN A 111 -6.52 -4.21 -25.96
C ASN A 111 -5.94 -5.62 -25.76
N ILE A 112 -5.29 -5.88 -24.63
CA ILE A 112 -4.81 -7.20 -24.26
C ILE A 112 -5.97 -8.01 -23.68
N ARG A 113 -6.27 -9.15 -24.23
CA ARG A 113 -7.33 -10.03 -23.69
C ARG A 113 -6.84 -10.89 -22.53
N HIS A 114 -5.59 -11.33 -22.58
CA HIS A 114 -4.92 -12.13 -21.56
C HIS A 114 -3.45 -11.66 -21.43
N PRO A 115 -2.95 -11.47 -20.21
CA PRO A 115 -3.62 -11.65 -18.90
C PRO A 115 -4.74 -10.65 -18.63
N VAL A 116 -5.58 -10.97 -17.66
CA VAL A 116 -6.57 -10.04 -17.12
C VAL A 116 -5.87 -9.08 -16.17
N PHE A 117 -6.11 -7.79 -16.34
CA PHE A 117 -5.55 -6.73 -15.47
C PHE A 117 -6.58 -6.30 -14.44
N THR A 118 -6.20 -6.40 -13.18
CA THR A 118 -7.01 -5.90 -12.05
C THR A 118 -6.21 -4.88 -11.27
N THR A 119 -6.77 -3.70 -11.05
CA THR A 119 -6.08 -2.63 -10.33
C THR A 119 -6.80 -2.28 -9.03
N ASN A 120 -6.08 -2.30 -7.94
CA ASN A 120 -6.56 -1.77 -6.67
C ASN A 120 -6.51 -0.25 -6.70
N MET A 121 -7.68 0.35 -6.57
CA MET A 121 -7.88 1.79 -6.67
C MET A 121 -7.77 2.44 -5.30
N ASP A 122 -6.71 2.22 -4.58
CA ASP A 122 -6.41 2.87 -3.30
C ASP A 122 -7.17 4.19 -3.08
N GLY A 123 -6.88 4.97 -2.10
CA GLY A 123 -7.53 6.24 -1.83
C GLY A 123 -7.50 7.25 -2.98
N LEU A 124 -8.18 8.37 -2.80
CA LEU A 124 -8.19 9.46 -3.78
C LEU A 124 -6.86 10.22 -3.74
N GLU A 125 -5.80 9.62 -4.29
CA GLU A 125 -4.42 10.09 -4.20
C GLU A 125 -4.24 11.55 -4.64
N TYR A 126 -4.99 11.99 -5.67
CA TYR A 126 -4.92 13.38 -6.14
C TYR A 126 -5.43 14.41 -5.10
N LYS A 127 -6.16 13.97 -4.06
CA LYS A 127 -6.64 14.86 -2.98
C LYS A 127 -5.60 15.06 -1.87
N ARG A 128 -4.50 14.30 -1.86
CA ARG A 128 -3.48 14.39 -0.80
C ARG A 128 -2.83 15.76 -0.77
N THR A 129 -2.79 16.35 0.40
CA THR A 129 -2.32 17.73 0.63
C THR A 129 -0.82 17.92 0.34
N LYS A 130 -0.03 16.86 0.45
CA LYS A 130 1.41 16.86 0.15
C LYS A 130 1.74 17.16 -1.32
N PHE A 131 0.79 17.00 -2.23
CA PHE A 131 1.02 17.21 -3.65
C PHE A 131 0.72 18.65 -4.08
N ASN A 132 1.62 19.25 -4.86
CA ASN A 132 1.37 20.51 -5.51
C ASN A 132 0.31 20.37 -6.63
N ARG A 133 -0.20 21.51 -7.14
CA ARG A 133 -1.30 21.52 -8.12
C ARG A 133 -1.02 20.74 -9.41
N TRP A 134 0.23 20.67 -9.83
CA TRP A 134 0.60 19.98 -11.09
C TRP A 134 0.65 18.46 -10.87
N VAL A 135 1.24 18.02 -9.77
CA VAL A 135 1.25 16.61 -9.38
C VAL A 135 -0.18 16.12 -9.17
N ARG A 136 -1.04 16.90 -8.50
CA ARG A 136 -2.46 16.54 -8.32
C ARG A 136 -3.19 16.35 -9.65
N LYS A 137 -2.95 17.23 -10.64
CA LYS A 137 -3.52 17.09 -11.99
C LYS A 137 -3.00 15.86 -12.71
N PHE A 138 -1.71 15.56 -12.55
CA PHE A 138 -1.09 14.38 -13.13
C PHE A 138 -1.66 13.09 -12.51
N VAL A 139 -1.71 12.98 -11.19
CA VAL A 139 -2.29 11.83 -10.48
C VAL A 139 -3.78 11.67 -10.83
N PHE A 140 -4.51 12.76 -10.98
CA PHE A 140 -5.91 12.70 -11.44
C PHE A 140 -6.03 12.19 -12.90
N TRP A 141 -5.09 12.53 -13.75
CA TRP A 141 -5.00 11.96 -15.09
C TRP A 141 -4.67 10.47 -15.05
N GLU A 142 -3.76 10.02 -14.17
CA GLU A 142 -3.44 8.61 -13.95
C GLU A 142 -4.68 7.83 -13.49
N GLU A 143 -5.45 8.36 -12.54
CA GLU A 143 -6.73 7.75 -12.11
C GLU A 143 -7.65 7.48 -13.30
N ARG A 144 -7.88 8.50 -14.14
CA ARG A 144 -8.73 8.37 -15.33
C ARG A 144 -8.21 7.34 -16.34
N MET A 145 -6.90 7.30 -16.53
CA MET A 145 -6.29 6.36 -17.47
C MET A 145 -6.34 4.94 -16.92
N THR A 146 -6.14 4.75 -15.63
CA THR A 146 -6.28 3.45 -14.98
C THR A 146 -7.70 2.90 -15.13
N VAL A 147 -8.72 3.70 -14.84
CA VAL A 147 -10.13 3.32 -15.05
C VAL A 147 -10.40 2.87 -16.48
N LYS A 148 -9.76 3.54 -17.46
CA LYS A 148 -9.91 3.24 -18.89
C LYS A 148 -9.17 1.97 -19.34
N HIS A 149 -8.02 1.66 -18.73
CA HIS A 149 -7.13 0.60 -19.21
C HIS A 149 -7.27 -0.70 -18.41
N SER A 150 -7.64 -0.64 -17.13
CA SER A 150 -7.86 -1.83 -16.31
C SER A 150 -9.14 -2.56 -16.71
N HIS A 151 -9.07 -3.90 -16.76
CA HIS A 151 -10.24 -4.73 -17.01
C HIS A 151 -11.20 -4.69 -15.83
N TYR A 152 -10.65 -4.84 -14.61
CA TYR A 152 -11.42 -4.78 -13.36
C TYR A 152 -10.76 -3.82 -12.38
N LEU A 153 -11.61 -3.11 -11.63
CA LEU A 153 -11.18 -2.29 -10.51
C LEU A 153 -11.50 -3.01 -9.20
N ILE A 154 -10.63 -2.82 -8.22
CA ILE A 154 -10.80 -3.30 -6.85
C ILE A 154 -10.82 -2.07 -5.94
N ALA A 155 -11.74 -2.04 -5.00
CA ALA A 155 -11.83 -1.02 -3.95
C ALA A 155 -11.79 -1.70 -2.58
N ASP A 156 -11.02 -1.15 -1.67
CA ASP A 156 -10.86 -1.65 -0.31
C ASP A 156 -11.91 -1.11 0.67
N ASN A 157 -12.66 -0.07 0.28
CA ASN A 157 -13.78 0.46 1.04
C ASN A 157 -14.93 0.91 0.12
N MET A 158 -16.13 0.99 0.70
CA MET A 158 -17.35 1.32 -0.05
C MET A 158 -17.32 2.74 -0.60
N GLY A 159 -16.72 3.69 0.10
CA GLY A 159 -16.62 5.07 -0.39
C GLY A 159 -15.81 5.18 -1.68
N ILE A 160 -14.76 4.37 -1.84
CA ILE A 160 -13.98 4.27 -3.09
C ILE A 160 -14.80 3.57 -4.17
N HIS A 161 -15.50 2.47 -3.83
CA HIS A 161 -16.40 1.78 -4.76
C HIS A 161 -17.44 2.75 -5.35
N ASP A 162 -18.17 3.46 -4.48
CA ASP A 162 -19.23 4.38 -4.87
C ASP A 162 -18.68 5.56 -5.70
N TYR A 163 -17.53 6.10 -5.32
CA TYR A 163 -16.86 7.16 -6.08
C TYR A 163 -16.59 6.75 -7.54
N TYR A 164 -16.04 5.55 -7.80
CA TYR A 164 -15.74 5.12 -9.17
C TYR A 164 -17.02 4.81 -9.96
N LYS A 165 -18.04 4.28 -9.29
CA LYS A 165 -19.35 4.05 -9.89
C LYS A 165 -20.03 5.37 -10.28
N GLU A 166 -20.11 6.33 -9.37
CA GLU A 166 -20.76 7.62 -9.61
C GLU A 166 -20.02 8.46 -10.64
N LYS A 167 -18.69 8.54 -10.52
CA LYS A 167 -17.89 9.44 -11.36
C LYS A 167 -17.61 8.91 -12.75
N TYR A 168 -17.39 7.60 -12.87
CA TYR A 168 -16.94 6.98 -14.12
C TYR A 168 -17.91 5.95 -14.68
N GLY A 169 -19.00 5.62 -14.00
CA GLY A 169 -19.88 4.52 -14.36
C GLY A 169 -19.20 3.15 -14.34
N LYS A 170 -18.06 3.03 -13.62
CA LYS A 170 -17.23 1.81 -13.59
C LYS A 170 -17.43 1.10 -12.26
N GLU A 171 -17.99 -0.10 -12.31
CA GLU A 171 -18.10 -0.97 -11.15
C GLU A 171 -16.70 -1.45 -10.71
N SER A 172 -16.50 -1.50 -9.41
CA SER A 172 -15.33 -2.14 -8.79
C SER A 172 -15.76 -3.29 -7.90
N LYS A 173 -14.86 -4.23 -7.66
CA LYS A 173 -15.09 -5.28 -6.66
C LYS A 173 -14.62 -4.76 -5.30
N PHE A 174 -15.54 -4.78 -4.34
CA PHE A 174 -15.21 -4.46 -2.96
C PHE A 174 -14.48 -5.64 -2.32
N LEU A 175 -13.24 -5.42 -1.90
CA LEU A 175 -12.39 -6.37 -1.18
C LEU A 175 -11.72 -5.63 -0.03
N ALA A 176 -12.36 -5.65 1.14
CA ALA A 176 -11.80 -5.02 2.34
C ALA A 176 -10.52 -5.72 2.79
N TYR A 177 -9.61 -4.96 3.38
CA TYR A 177 -8.50 -5.56 4.11
C TYR A 177 -9.03 -6.28 5.35
N GLY A 178 -8.40 -7.41 5.65
CA GLY A 178 -8.64 -8.16 6.87
C GLY A 178 -7.51 -7.96 7.88
N ALA A 179 -7.70 -8.54 9.04
CA ALA A 179 -6.66 -8.68 10.06
C ALA A 179 -6.84 -10.02 10.76
N ASP A 180 -5.73 -10.59 11.21
CA ASP A 180 -5.78 -11.74 12.10
C ASP A 180 -6.22 -11.29 13.49
N ILE A 181 -7.10 -12.07 14.11
CA ILE A 181 -7.47 -11.86 15.51
C ILE A 181 -6.41 -12.57 16.35
N HIS A 182 -5.64 -11.80 17.10
CA HIS A 182 -4.66 -12.30 18.05
C HIS A 182 -5.32 -12.35 19.42
N GLU A 183 -5.60 -13.58 19.89
CA GLU A 183 -6.12 -13.82 21.24
C GLU A 183 -4.99 -14.03 22.26
N ASP A 184 -3.82 -14.45 21.76
CA ASP A 184 -2.63 -14.65 22.57
C ASP A 184 -1.87 -13.33 22.76
N TYR A 185 -2.21 -12.57 23.77
CA TYR A 185 -1.45 -11.38 24.14
C TYR A 185 -0.75 -11.59 25.49
N ASN A 186 0.40 -10.95 25.66
CA ASN A 186 1.14 -10.98 26.91
C ASN A 186 1.03 -9.62 27.62
N PRO A 187 0.18 -9.49 28.65
CA PRO A 187 0.00 -8.23 29.37
C PRO A 187 1.27 -7.78 30.11
N GLU A 188 2.20 -8.68 30.42
CA GLU A 188 3.48 -8.34 31.05
C GLU A 188 4.30 -7.38 30.19
N PHE A 189 4.14 -7.44 28.85
CA PHE A 189 4.80 -6.50 27.94
C PHE A 189 4.42 -5.03 28.20
N LEU A 190 3.19 -4.77 28.64
CA LEU A 190 2.75 -3.41 28.96
C LEU A 190 3.48 -2.84 30.18
N LYS A 191 3.89 -3.70 31.11
CA LYS A 191 4.61 -3.28 32.32
C LYS A 191 6.00 -2.73 32.01
N GLU A 192 6.63 -3.17 30.91
CA GLU A 192 7.91 -2.61 30.47
C GLU A 192 7.81 -1.11 30.14
N PHE A 193 6.61 -0.65 29.77
CA PHE A 193 6.30 0.74 29.45
C PHE A 193 5.56 1.46 30.57
N GLY A 194 5.37 0.83 31.75
CA GLY A 194 4.60 1.40 32.86
C GLY A 194 3.11 1.55 32.53
N LEU A 195 2.58 0.70 31.66
CA LEU A 195 1.19 0.72 31.22
C LEU A 195 0.38 -0.43 31.87
N GLU A 196 -0.90 -0.18 32.03
CA GLU A 196 -1.87 -1.18 32.48
C GLU A 196 -2.87 -1.48 31.36
N GLU A 197 -3.39 -2.70 31.34
CA GLU A 197 -4.42 -3.11 30.38
C GLU A 197 -5.66 -2.20 30.50
N ASN A 198 -6.15 -1.71 29.36
CA ASN A 198 -7.25 -0.73 29.26
C ASN A 198 -6.99 0.59 30.01
N GLY A 199 -5.75 0.86 30.47
CA GLY A 199 -5.36 2.05 31.22
C GLY A 199 -4.79 3.19 30.37
N TYR A 200 -4.77 3.08 29.04
CA TYR A 200 -4.14 4.06 28.14
C TYR A 200 -4.95 4.27 26.85
N TYR A 201 -4.71 5.39 26.17
CA TYR A 201 -5.14 5.62 24.80
C TYR A 201 -4.05 5.20 23.85
N LEU A 202 -4.39 4.51 22.75
CA LEU A 202 -3.43 4.03 21.77
C LEU A 202 -3.70 4.66 20.40
N LEU A 203 -2.64 5.24 19.80
CA LEU A 203 -2.64 5.70 18.43
C LEU A 203 -1.52 4.99 17.68
N VAL A 204 -1.89 4.18 16.68
CA VAL A 204 -0.94 3.46 15.82
C VAL A 204 -1.01 4.06 14.43
N ALA A 205 0.05 4.75 13.98
CA ALA A 205 0.06 5.38 12.67
C ALA A 205 1.49 5.63 12.16
N ARG A 206 1.62 5.82 10.84
CA ARG A 206 2.82 6.47 10.32
C ARG A 206 2.84 7.91 10.81
N LEU A 207 3.98 8.37 11.32
CA LEU A 207 4.12 9.76 11.79
C LEU A 207 4.34 10.70 10.59
N GLU A 208 3.26 10.89 9.82
CA GLU A 208 3.20 11.71 8.62
C GLU A 208 2.13 12.81 8.77
N PRO A 209 2.29 13.98 8.15
CA PRO A 209 1.37 15.12 8.31
C PRO A 209 -0.10 14.78 8.04
N GLU A 210 -0.36 13.93 7.06
CA GLU A 210 -1.71 13.53 6.67
C GLU A 210 -2.47 12.72 7.75
N ASN A 211 -1.76 12.16 8.73
CA ASN A 211 -2.37 11.41 9.83
C ASN A 211 -2.75 12.27 11.03
N ASN A 212 -2.51 13.58 10.96
CA ASN A 212 -2.92 14.58 11.96
C ASN A 212 -2.54 14.23 13.41
N ILE A 213 -1.36 13.64 13.61
CA ILE A 213 -0.90 13.17 14.93
C ILE A 213 -0.81 14.34 15.91
N ALA A 214 -0.29 15.51 15.46
CA ALA A 214 -0.20 16.71 16.29
C ALA A 214 -1.58 17.14 16.83
N MET A 215 -2.61 17.10 15.98
CA MET A 215 -3.97 17.43 16.38
C MET A 215 -4.52 16.46 17.43
N ALA A 216 -4.21 15.16 17.30
CA ALA A 216 -4.63 14.16 18.30
C ALA A 216 -3.92 14.39 19.64
N ILE A 217 -2.62 14.73 19.63
CA ILE A 217 -1.86 15.06 20.84
C ILE A 217 -2.40 16.34 21.48
N ASP A 218 -2.57 17.40 20.70
CA ASP A 218 -3.11 18.68 21.21
C ASP A 218 -4.51 18.51 21.82
N GLY A 219 -5.36 17.67 21.16
CA GLY A 219 -6.69 17.33 21.69
C GLY A 219 -6.62 16.55 23.02
N TYR A 220 -5.71 15.57 23.11
CA TYR A 220 -5.49 14.85 24.37
C TYR A 220 -4.98 15.78 25.48
N LEU A 221 -4.00 16.62 25.19
CA LEU A 221 -3.43 17.56 26.17
C LEU A 221 -4.46 18.57 26.68
N ALA A 222 -5.45 18.93 25.85
CA ALA A 222 -6.56 19.83 26.22
C ALA A 222 -7.73 19.10 26.93
N SER A 223 -7.72 17.79 27.01
CA SER A 223 -8.78 16.98 27.58
C SER A 223 -8.61 16.80 29.10
N GLU A 224 -9.68 16.40 29.77
CA GLU A 224 -9.65 15.98 31.18
C GLU A 224 -8.91 14.67 31.40
N GLU A 225 -8.59 13.93 30.36
CA GLU A 225 -7.86 12.68 30.42
C GLU A 225 -6.33 12.85 30.53
N ASN A 226 -5.85 14.06 30.22
CA ASN A 226 -4.43 14.40 30.41
C ASN A 226 -4.05 14.26 31.89
N GLY A 227 -3.08 13.39 32.15
CA GLY A 227 -2.63 13.04 33.50
C GLY A 227 -3.47 11.97 34.23
N ARG A 228 -4.58 11.50 33.61
CA ARG A 228 -5.36 10.37 34.13
C ARG A 228 -4.99 9.05 33.42
N ARG A 229 -4.92 9.07 32.10
CA ARG A 229 -4.56 7.92 31.29
C ARG A 229 -3.56 8.38 30.23
N PRO A 230 -2.40 7.72 30.08
CA PRO A 230 -1.42 8.13 29.10
C PRO A 230 -1.91 7.95 27.67
N LEU A 231 -1.49 8.84 26.77
CA LEU A 231 -1.61 8.66 25.33
C LEU A 231 -0.32 7.99 24.80
N VAL A 232 -0.45 6.78 24.30
CA VAL A 232 0.65 6.01 23.71
C VAL A 232 0.58 6.14 22.19
N ILE A 233 1.70 6.53 21.58
CA ILE A 233 1.79 6.68 20.12
C ILE A 233 2.84 5.71 19.59
N VAL A 234 2.42 4.83 18.70
CA VAL A 234 3.27 3.84 18.05
C VAL A 234 3.47 4.22 16.58
N GLY A 235 4.70 4.48 16.19
CA GLY A 235 5.07 4.84 14.82
C GLY A 235 6.56 5.07 14.65
N LYS A 236 7.02 5.07 13.39
CA LYS A 236 8.45 5.35 13.08
C LYS A 236 8.76 6.82 13.30
N THR A 237 9.65 7.13 14.26
CA THR A 237 10.08 8.49 14.62
C THR A 237 11.22 9.03 13.75
N ASN A 238 11.84 8.21 12.91
CA ASN A 238 12.99 8.58 12.09
C ASN A 238 12.65 9.38 10.82
N THR A 239 11.36 9.60 10.53
CA THR A 239 10.91 10.50 9.46
C THR A 239 11.11 11.98 9.86
N PRO A 240 11.20 12.92 8.89
CA PRO A 240 11.30 14.35 9.23
C PRO A 240 10.17 14.82 10.16
N HIS A 241 8.92 14.45 9.83
CA HIS A 241 7.75 14.83 10.65
C HIS A 241 7.73 14.09 12.00
N GLY A 242 8.15 12.82 12.04
CA GLY A 242 8.30 12.08 13.30
C GLY A 242 9.29 12.73 14.25
N LYS A 243 10.44 13.22 13.75
CA LYS A 243 11.42 13.97 14.54
C LYS A 243 10.85 15.29 15.06
N GLU A 244 10.07 16.01 14.24
CA GLU A 244 9.38 17.24 14.64
C GLU A 244 8.39 16.97 15.77
N LEU A 245 7.58 15.91 15.67
CA LEU A 245 6.64 15.53 16.73
C LEU A 245 7.36 15.18 18.03
N VAL A 246 8.43 14.40 17.98
CA VAL A 246 9.24 14.08 19.17
C VAL A 246 9.85 15.34 19.78
N ALA A 247 10.37 16.26 18.96
CA ALA A 247 10.94 17.51 19.47
C ALA A 247 9.91 18.44 20.11
N ARG A 248 8.65 18.36 19.68
CA ARG A 248 7.55 19.22 20.19
C ARG A 248 6.86 18.63 21.41
N TYR A 249 6.73 17.31 21.50
CA TYR A 249 5.86 16.67 22.51
C TYR A 249 6.56 15.58 23.34
N GLY A 250 7.80 15.18 22.98
CA GLY A 250 8.59 14.12 23.63
C GLY A 250 9.39 14.56 24.85
#